data_092372fbf8bd01aab493913a087e6710
#
_entry.id   092372fbf8bd01aab493913a087e6710
#
_cell.length_a   1.000
_cell.length_b   1.000
_cell.length_c   1.000
_cell.angle_alpha   90.00
_cell.angle_beta   90.00
_cell.angle_gamma   90.00
#
_symmetry.space_group_name_H-M   'P 1'
#
loop_
_entity.id
_entity.type
_entity.pdbx_description
1 polymer ?
#
loop_
_entity_poly.entity_id
_entity_poly.type
_entity_poly.pdbx_seq_one_letter_code
_entity_poly.pdbx_strand_id
1 'polypeptide(L)'
;MKRIDNLYDKIISLDNLRLADENARRGKTNTYGVKAHDKNREQNLLALHEALLTKTFKTSPYDVFTIYEPKERIIYRLPYYPDRIVHHAVMHILEPIWVRLFTYNTYSCIKGRGIEGCARRVDKIIKSFEGKPLFCLKIDIKKCYPSMRHRVLKRLIRRKIKDEDLLWLLDEIIDSASMDDAGRPLTEADKAQSDPEDAQGIPIGNYLSQYLANLCFCYFMHWVNEQLAEIVKEALRLTVKPHIECTEYADDITFYAESKTVLHEVLKLIRVQLEDGLSLKIKDNYQIFPVAKNRYDRHGRALDYVGYKFFREQKLMRKSIKQNFCREAARLNKRENPLSEKAYKQAVCPWFGWAKHSDSRHLLKTIIKQKYYGIL
;
A
#
# COMPACT_ATOMS: atom_id res chain seq x y z
N MET A 1 16.63 16.87 -9.38
CA MET A 1 15.67 16.11 -10.25
C MET A 1 14.89 17.11 -11.09
N LYS A 2 14.72 16.88 -12.43
CA LYS A 2 13.90 17.78 -13.28
C LYS A 2 12.42 17.66 -12.92
N ARG A 3 11.77 18.80 -12.64
CA ARG A 3 10.33 18.87 -12.37
C ARG A 3 9.54 18.83 -13.68
N ILE A 4 8.34 18.28 -13.64
CA ILE A 4 7.47 18.06 -14.80
C ILE A 4 6.36 19.10 -14.81
N ASP A 5 6.02 19.55 -16.01
CA ASP A 5 5.01 20.55 -16.31
C ASP A 5 4.04 20.05 -17.40
N ASN A 6 2.99 20.82 -17.68
CA ASN A 6 2.03 20.58 -18.77
C ASN A 6 1.35 19.21 -18.70
N LEU A 7 0.89 18.84 -17.50
CA LEU A 7 0.15 17.58 -17.22
C LEU A 7 -1.35 17.82 -17.09
N TYR A 8 -1.75 19.01 -16.63
CA TYR A 8 -3.13 19.30 -16.27
C TYR A 8 -4.09 19.18 -17.46
N ASP A 9 -3.75 19.76 -18.61
CA ASP A 9 -4.59 19.68 -19.82
C ASP A 9 -4.85 18.23 -20.24
N LYS A 10 -3.86 17.35 -20.06
CA LYS A 10 -3.99 15.93 -20.34
C LYS A 10 -4.96 15.24 -19.36
N ILE A 11 -4.92 15.67 -18.09
CA ILE A 11 -5.78 15.10 -17.04
C ILE A 11 -7.23 15.48 -17.30
N ILE A 12 -7.52 16.74 -17.59
CA ILE A 12 -8.88 17.25 -17.75
C ILE A 12 -9.49 16.98 -19.12
N SER A 13 -8.70 16.53 -20.10
CA SER A 13 -9.21 16.26 -21.46
C SER A 13 -10.40 15.29 -21.43
N LEU A 14 -11.41 15.54 -22.26
CA LEU A 14 -12.62 14.69 -22.32
C LEU A 14 -12.28 13.23 -22.61
N ASP A 15 -11.28 12.97 -23.45
CA ASP A 15 -10.85 11.60 -23.76
C ASP A 15 -10.28 10.91 -22.53
N ASN A 16 -9.49 11.63 -21.73
CA ASN A 16 -8.99 11.09 -20.47
C ASN A 16 -10.09 10.90 -19.43
N LEU A 17 -11.07 11.80 -19.34
CA LEU A 17 -12.21 11.67 -18.43
C LEU A 17 -13.10 10.47 -18.81
N ARG A 18 -13.34 10.23 -20.13
CA ARG A 18 -14.04 9.02 -20.60
C ARG A 18 -13.29 7.74 -20.25
N LEU A 19 -11.98 7.71 -20.48
CA LEU A 19 -11.12 6.58 -20.10
C LEU A 19 -11.09 6.36 -18.57
N ALA A 20 -11.05 7.45 -17.81
CA ALA A 20 -11.11 7.41 -16.35
C ALA A 20 -12.44 6.82 -15.84
N ASP A 21 -13.57 7.22 -16.43
CA ASP A 21 -14.87 6.64 -16.14
C ASP A 21 -14.91 5.13 -16.45
N GLU A 22 -14.41 4.70 -17.60
CA GLU A 22 -14.32 3.28 -17.97
C GLU A 22 -13.47 2.47 -16.96
N ASN A 23 -12.35 3.03 -16.51
CA ASN A 23 -11.50 2.38 -15.53
C ASN A 23 -12.16 2.36 -14.14
N ALA A 24 -12.81 3.45 -13.72
CA ALA A 24 -13.45 3.60 -12.42
C ALA A 24 -14.62 2.63 -12.22
N ARG A 25 -15.36 2.29 -13.29
CA ARG A 25 -16.54 1.39 -13.25
C ARG A 25 -16.20 -0.10 -13.24
N ARG A 26 -14.96 -0.50 -13.52
CA ARG A 26 -14.56 -1.92 -13.57
C ARG A 26 -14.89 -2.63 -12.25
N GLY A 27 -15.67 -3.72 -12.35
CA GLY A 27 -16.16 -4.49 -11.21
C GLY A 27 -17.22 -3.78 -10.36
N LYS A 28 -17.79 -2.64 -10.82
CA LYS A 28 -18.77 -1.83 -10.09
C LYS A 28 -19.98 -1.40 -10.93
N THR A 29 -20.14 -1.91 -12.15
CA THR A 29 -21.20 -1.53 -13.11
C THR A 29 -22.61 -1.63 -12.53
N ASN A 30 -22.84 -2.53 -11.56
CA ASN A 30 -24.14 -2.72 -10.91
C ASN A 30 -24.36 -1.84 -9.66
N THR A 31 -23.40 -0.99 -9.29
CA THR A 31 -23.57 -0.11 -8.13
C THR A 31 -24.50 1.07 -8.44
N TYR A 32 -25.18 1.58 -7.40
CA TYR A 32 -26.09 2.72 -7.53
C TYR A 32 -25.41 3.94 -8.16
N GLY A 33 -24.20 4.30 -7.72
CA GLY A 33 -23.49 5.47 -8.22
C GLY A 33 -23.16 5.41 -9.72
N VAL A 34 -22.78 4.22 -10.22
CA VAL A 34 -22.56 4.01 -11.68
C VAL A 34 -23.87 4.13 -12.45
N LYS A 35 -24.94 3.45 -11.99
CA LYS A 35 -26.26 3.51 -12.64
C LYS A 35 -26.84 4.92 -12.66
N ALA A 36 -26.62 5.70 -11.60
CA ALA A 36 -27.06 7.10 -11.55
C ALA A 36 -26.28 7.97 -12.55
N HIS A 37 -24.94 7.78 -12.63
CA HIS A 37 -24.10 8.48 -13.59
C HIS A 37 -24.48 8.13 -15.05
N ASP A 38 -24.77 6.87 -15.33
CA ASP A 38 -25.09 6.39 -16.68
C ASP A 38 -26.34 7.03 -17.31
N LYS A 39 -27.26 7.55 -16.49
CA LYS A 39 -28.47 8.25 -17.00
C LYS A 39 -28.12 9.51 -17.80
N ASN A 40 -27.01 10.19 -17.43
CA ASN A 40 -26.58 11.45 -18.05
C ASN A 40 -25.07 11.45 -18.26
N ARG A 41 -24.49 10.33 -18.66
CA ARG A 41 -23.05 10.09 -18.68
C ARG A 41 -22.26 11.20 -19.39
N GLU A 42 -22.58 11.50 -20.63
CA GLU A 42 -21.85 12.51 -21.41
C GLU A 42 -22.05 13.92 -20.86
N GLN A 43 -23.26 14.29 -20.43
CA GLN A 43 -23.52 15.59 -19.80
C GLN A 43 -22.71 15.74 -18.51
N ASN A 44 -22.64 14.70 -17.68
CA ASN A 44 -21.84 14.69 -16.47
C ASN A 44 -20.34 14.85 -16.77
N LEU A 45 -19.83 14.18 -17.81
CA LEU A 45 -18.40 14.30 -18.18
C LEU A 45 -18.08 15.70 -18.74
N LEU A 46 -18.98 16.30 -19.52
CA LEU A 46 -18.83 17.68 -19.99
C LEU A 46 -18.86 18.68 -18.82
N ALA A 47 -19.81 18.53 -17.90
CA ALA A 47 -19.88 19.37 -16.71
C ALA A 47 -18.64 19.22 -15.82
N LEU A 48 -18.12 18.02 -15.68
CA LEU A 48 -16.89 17.76 -14.94
C LEU A 48 -15.67 18.40 -15.63
N HIS A 49 -15.56 18.29 -16.95
CA HIS A 49 -14.52 18.95 -17.73
C HIS A 49 -14.55 20.47 -17.50
N GLU A 50 -15.73 21.09 -17.61
CA GLU A 50 -15.91 22.51 -17.38
C GLU A 50 -15.52 22.92 -15.95
N ALA A 51 -15.95 22.16 -14.94
CA ALA A 51 -15.61 22.43 -13.54
C ALA A 51 -14.10 22.33 -13.28
N LEU A 52 -13.40 21.41 -13.94
CA LEU A 52 -11.96 21.32 -13.87
C LEU A 52 -11.26 22.46 -14.63
N LEU A 53 -11.74 22.79 -15.84
CA LEU A 53 -11.19 23.87 -16.67
C LEU A 53 -11.29 25.22 -15.97
N THR A 54 -12.44 25.50 -15.34
CA THR A 54 -12.70 26.75 -14.60
C THR A 54 -12.20 26.72 -13.16
N LYS A 55 -11.59 25.61 -12.72
CA LYS A 55 -11.10 25.40 -11.34
C LYS A 55 -12.18 25.57 -10.26
N THR A 56 -13.41 25.24 -10.59
CA THR A 56 -14.56 25.26 -9.65
C THR A 56 -14.84 23.87 -9.04
N PHE A 57 -14.10 22.84 -9.46
CA PHE A 57 -14.22 21.52 -8.87
C PHE A 57 -13.94 21.55 -7.36
N LYS A 58 -14.83 20.92 -6.60
CA LYS A 58 -14.67 20.67 -5.16
C LYS A 58 -14.91 19.19 -4.88
N THR A 59 -14.08 18.60 -4.03
CA THR A 59 -14.27 17.24 -3.58
C THR A 59 -15.58 17.11 -2.81
N SER A 60 -16.39 16.13 -3.14
CA SER A 60 -17.67 15.87 -2.49
C SER A 60 -17.50 15.48 -1.01
N PRO A 61 -18.52 15.71 -0.17
CA PRO A 61 -18.51 15.21 1.20
C PRO A 61 -18.29 13.69 1.25
N TYR A 62 -17.49 13.26 2.22
CA TYR A 62 -17.22 11.84 2.46
C TYR A 62 -18.38 11.17 3.18
N ASP A 63 -18.76 9.99 2.73
CA ASP A 63 -19.53 9.03 3.50
C ASP A 63 -18.55 8.21 4.36
N VAL A 64 -18.62 8.42 5.68
CA VAL A 64 -17.65 7.86 6.63
C VAL A 64 -18.28 6.77 7.45
N PHE A 65 -17.68 5.58 7.44
CA PHE A 65 -18.14 4.43 8.21
C PHE A 65 -16.98 3.57 8.70
N THR A 66 -17.22 2.79 9.76
CA THR A 66 -16.21 1.91 10.34
C THR A 66 -16.42 0.47 9.90
N ILE A 67 -15.34 -0.20 9.52
CA ILE A 67 -15.28 -1.65 9.31
C ILE A 67 -14.43 -2.29 10.41
N TYR A 68 -14.79 -3.51 10.85
CA TYR A 68 -14.16 -4.20 11.98
C TYR A 68 -13.32 -5.42 11.59
N GLU A 69 -13.34 -5.85 10.33
CA GLU A 69 -12.58 -7.01 9.85
C GLU A 69 -11.49 -6.63 8.83
N PRO A 70 -10.26 -7.15 9.01
CA PRO A 70 -9.70 -7.90 10.15
C PRO A 70 -9.27 -7.02 11.33
N LYS A 71 -9.34 -5.71 11.20
CA LYS A 71 -9.08 -4.68 12.20
C LYS A 71 -10.04 -3.53 11.99
N GLU A 72 -10.33 -2.80 13.05
CA GLU A 72 -11.09 -1.57 12.97
C GLU A 72 -10.40 -0.55 12.06
N ARG A 73 -11.16 -0.04 11.09
CA ARG A 73 -10.73 1.00 10.14
C ARG A 73 -11.86 1.94 9.82
N ILE A 74 -11.60 3.22 9.86
CA ILE A 74 -12.51 4.25 9.38
C ILE A 74 -12.30 4.39 7.86
N ILE A 75 -13.37 4.20 7.12
CA ILE A 75 -13.37 4.26 5.65
C ILE A 75 -14.05 5.55 5.22
N TYR A 76 -13.41 6.27 4.32
CA TYR A 76 -13.87 7.51 3.71
C TYR A 76 -14.27 7.23 2.27
N ARG A 77 -15.55 7.11 2.00
CA ARG A 77 -16.07 6.81 0.68
C ARG A 77 -16.50 8.08 -0.03
N LEU A 78 -15.96 8.30 -1.22
CA LEU A 78 -16.43 9.32 -2.16
C LEU A 78 -17.48 8.75 -3.11
N PRO A 79 -18.40 9.57 -3.62
CA PRO A 79 -19.34 9.18 -4.66
C PRO A 79 -18.59 8.72 -5.93
N TYR A 80 -19.31 7.99 -6.79
CA TYR A 80 -18.75 7.56 -8.06
C TYR A 80 -18.43 8.77 -8.96
N TYR A 81 -19.43 9.63 -9.17
CA TYR A 81 -19.32 10.90 -9.87
C TYR A 81 -19.47 12.04 -8.86
N PRO A 82 -18.64 13.07 -8.93
CA PRO A 82 -17.51 13.25 -9.87
C PRO A 82 -16.19 12.64 -9.40
N ASP A 83 -15.99 12.41 -8.12
CA ASP A 83 -14.70 12.28 -7.43
C ASP A 83 -13.91 11.06 -7.87
N ARG A 84 -14.57 9.89 -7.99
CA ARG A 84 -13.85 8.69 -8.38
C ARG A 84 -13.33 8.79 -9.82
N ILE A 85 -14.07 9.46 -10.71
CA ILE A 85 -13.62 9.73 -12.09
C ILE A 85 -12.40 10.64 -12.07
N VAL A 86 -12.42 11.73 -11.26
CA VAL A 86 -11.27 12.64 -11.11
C VAL A 86 -10.03 11.90 -10.60
N HIS A 87 -10.18 11.07 -9.57
CA HIS A 87 -9.06 10.28 -9.05
C HIS A 87 -8.46 9.35 -10.12
N HIS A 88 -9.30 8.72 -10.96
CA HIS A 88 -8.82 7.88 -12.05
C HIS A 88 -8.17 8.71 -13.17
N ALA A 89 -8.71 9.89 -13.50
CA ALA A 89 -8.14 10.79 -14.51
C ALA A 89 -6.74 11.28 -14.09
N VAL A 90 -6.59 11.71 -12.85
CA VAL A 90 -5.30 12.10 -12.26
C VAL A 90 -4.32 10.93 -12.28
N MET A 91 -4.73 9.75 -11.81
CA MET A 91 -3.84 8.61 -11.71
C MET A 91 -3.45 8.01 -13.07
N HIS A 92 -4.30 8.10 -14.09
CA HIS A 92 -3.94 7.67 -15.43
C HIS A 92 -2.66 8.40 -15.95
N ILE A 93 -2.51 9.67 -15.61
CA ILE A 93 -1.34 10.48 -15.99
C ILE A 93 -0.19 10.37 -14.97
N LEU A 94 -0.50 10.35 -13.67
CA LEU A 94 0.53 10.40 -12.63
C LEU A 94 1.10 9.02 -12.26
N GLU A 95 0.34 7.93 -12.38
CA GLU A 95 0.83 6.58 -12.02
C GLU A 95 2.15 6.22 -12.71
N PRO A 96 2.30 6.34 -14.05
CA PRO A 96 3.56 6.01 -14.72
C PRO A 96 4.72 6.92 -14.28
N ILE A 97 4.45 8.16 -13.87
CA ILE A 97 5.46 9.11 -13.38
C ILE A 97 5.90 8.69 -11.97
N TRP A 98 4.95 8.44 -11.08
CA TRP A 98 5.24 8.08 -9.68
C TRP A 98 5.84 6.69 -9.53
N VAL A 99 5.38 5.71 -10.32
CA VAL A 99 5.94 4.35 -10.29
C VAL A 99 7.42 4.33 -10.69
N ARG A 100 7.85 5.22 -11.62
CA ARG A 100 9.27 5.39 -11.96
C ARG A 100 10.07 6.08 -10.85
N LEU A 101 9.41 6.87 -10.02
CA LEU A 101 10.04 7.54 -8.87
C LEU A 101 10.19 6.58 -7.69
N PHE A 102 9.27 5.66 -7.48
CA PHE A 102 9.31 4.70 -6.37
C PHE A 102 10.49 3.75 -6.51
N THR A 103 11.13 3.48 -5.38
CA THR A 103 12.26 2.54 -5.34
C THR A 103 11.81 1.10 -5.67
N TYR A 104 12.78 0.25 -5.97
CA TYR A 104 12.51 -1.18 -6.22
C TYR A 104 12.03 -1.92 -4.96
N ASN A 105 12.20 -1.32 -3.78
CA ASN A 105 11.78 -1.89 -2.49
C ASN A 105 10.33 -1.57 -2.10
N THR A 106 9.63 -0.71 -2.88
CA THR A 106 8.23 -0.32 -2.67
C THR A 106 7.30 -1.27 -3.40
N TYR A 107 6.39 -1.96 -2.69
CA TYR A 107 5.57 -3.03 -3.27
C TYR A 107 4.06 -2.81 -3.21
N SER A 108 3.56 -1.99 -2.29
CA SER A 108 2.12 -1.81 -2.11
C SER A 108 1.48 -1.07 -3.27
N CYS A 109 0.31 -1.54 -3.71
CA CYS A 109 -0.56 -0.86 -4.71
C CYS A 109 0.11 -0.52 -6.05
N ILE A 110 1.19 -1.17 -6.41
CA ILE A 110 1.89 -1.00 -7.70
C ILE A 110 1.62 -2.21 -8.58
N LYS A 111 1.12 -1.99 -9.80
CA LYS A 111 0.88 -3.05 -10.77
C LYS A 111 2.15 -3.86 -11.05
N GLY A 112 2.06 -5.19 -10.99
CA GLY A 112 3.18 -6.11 -11.19
C GLY A 112 4.10 -6.31 -9.98
N ARG A 113 3.93 -5.55 -8.88
CA ARG A 113 4.68 -5.72 -7.63
C ARG A 113 3.86 -6.48 -6.58
N GLY A 114 2.99 -5.84 -5.83
CA GLY A 114 2.05 -6.45 -4.87
C GLY A 114 2.68 -7.40 -3.84
N ILE A 115 1.84 -8.20 -3.20
CA ILE A 115 2.22 -9.17 -2.16
C ILE A 115 3.24 -10.19 -2.68
N GLU A 116 3.00 -10.73 -3.88
CA GLU A 116 3.86 -11.76 -4.47
C GLU A 116 5.25 -11.21 -4.84
N GLY A 117 5.29 -9.99 -5.41
CA GLY A 117 6.54 -9.28 -5.70
C GLY A 117 7.36 -9.04 -4.45
N CYS A 118 6.71 -8.56 -3.37
CA CYS A 118 7.32 -8.37 -2.06
C CYS A 118 7.85 -9.70 -1.49
N ALA A 119 7.04 -10.76 -1.51
CA ALA A 119 7.45 -12.08 -1.02
C ALA A 119 8.66 -12.64 -1.77
N ARG A 120 8.71 -12.51 -3.11
CA ARG A 120 9.89 -12.88 -3.91
C ARG A 120 11.12 -12.07 -3.56
N ARG A 121 10.94 -10.77 -3.24
CA ARG A 121 12.07 -9.93 -2.79
C ARG A 121 12.61 -10.40 -1.46
N VAL A 122 11.73 -10.70 -0.48
CA VAL A 122 12.15 -11.26 0.82
C VAL A 122 12.91 -12.57 0.64
N ASP A 123 12.45 -13.48 -0.24
CA ASP A 123 13.19 -14.72 -0.55
C ASP A 123 14.60 -14.43 -1.09
N LYS A 124 14.75 -13.44 -1.98
CA LYS A 124 16.06 -13.01 -2.51
C LYS A 124 16.95 -12.41 -1.43
N ILE A 125 16.39 -11.60 -0.54
CA ILE A 125 17.11 -11.02 0.60
C ILE A 125 17.61 -12.15 1.51
N ILE A 126 16.75 -13.08 1.91
CA ILE A 126 17.16 -14.22 2.75
C ILE A 126 18.31 -14.99 2.12
N LYS A 127 18.27 -15.23 0.81
CA LYS A 127 19.35 -15.90 0.07
C LYS A 127 20.65 -15.09 0.06
N SER A 128 20.61 -13.76 0.02
CA SER A 128 21.81 -12.91 0.05
C SER A 128 22.57 -12.99 1.37
N PHE A 129 21.95 -13.54 2.42
CA PHE A 129 22.57 -13.81 3.72
C PHE A 129 22.89 -15.32 3.92
N GLU A 130 22.97 -16.11 2.84
CA GLU A 130 23.37 -17.52 2.96
C GLU A 130 24.77 -17.63 3.55
N GLY A 131 24.95 -18.54 4.51
CA GLY A 131 26.22 -18.69 5.25
C GLY A 131 26.49 -17.64 6.32
N LYS A 132 25.68 -16.60 6.44
CA LYS A 132 25.88 -15.50 7.38
C LYS A 132 24.71 -15.41 8.39
N PRO A 133 24.90 -14.76 9.55
CA PRO A 133 23.79 -14.43 10.43
C PRO A 133 22.74 -13.57 9.71
N LEU A 134 21.47 -13.74 10.05
CA LEU A 134 20.38 -12.91 9.51
C LEU A 134 19.47 -12.48 10.64
N PHE A 135 19.43 -11.17 10.87
CA PHE A 135 18.48 -10.51 11.76
C PHE A 135 17.51 -9.67 10.95
N CYS A 136 16.30 -9.54 11.47
CA CYS A 136 15.26 -8.69 10.90
C CYS A 136 14.80 -7.66 11.91
N LEU A 137 14.75 -6.39 11.50
CA LEU A 137 14.00 -5.33 12.17
C LEU A 137 12.68 -5.16 11.42
N LYS A 138 11.57 -5.34 12.12
CA LYS A 138 10.24 -5.06 11.61
C LYS A 138 9.66 -3.86 12.32
N ILE A 139 9.22 -2.86 11.55
CA ILE A 139 8.55 -1.66 12.04
C ILE A 139 7.16 -1.53 11.40
N ASP A 140 6.30 -0.82 12.11
CA ASP A 140 4.95 -0.44 11.68
C ASP A 140 4.76 1.04 12.06
N ILE A 141 4.21 1.84 11.17
CA ILE A 141 3.99 3.26 11.40
C ILE A 141 2.70 3.45 12.20
N LYS A 142 2.77 4.30 13.24
CA LYS A 142 1.61 4.60 14.08
C LYS A 142 0.57 5.38 13.27
N LYS A 143 -0.64 4.79 13.11
CA LYS A 143 -1.75 5.43 12.40
C LYS A 143 -1.33 6.09 11.08
N CYS A 144 -0.60 5.36 10.22
CA CYS A 144 0.10 5.87 9.06
C CYS A 144 -0.74 6.86 8.23
N TYR A 145 -1.90 6.44 7.72
CA TYR A 145 -2.78 7.28 6.89
C TYR A 145 -3.33 8.50 7.64
N PRO A 146 -3.87 8.38 8.87
CA PRO A 146 -4.33 9.54 9.64
C PRO A 146 -3.22 10.53 10.01
N SER A 147 -1.96 10.08 10.16
CA SER A 147 -0.86 10.93 10.61
C SER A 147 -0.09 11.61 9.48
N MET A 148 -0.46 11.39 8.22
CA MET A 148 0.21 12.05 7.09
C MET A 148 -0.15 13.52 7.04
N ARG A 149 0.82 14.41 7.27
CA ARG A 149 0.64 15.87 7.22
C ARG A 149 0.44 16.35 5.78
N HIS A 150 -0.58 17.16 5.52
CA HIS A 150 -0.88 17.70 4.19
C HIS A 150 0.30 18.52 3.65
N ARG A 151 0.90 19.40 4.47
CA ARG A 151 2.08 20.19 4.09
C ARG A 151 3.26 19.33 3.63
N VAL A 152 3.47 18.15 4.27
CA VAL A 152 4.56 17.23 3.89
C VAL A 152 4.26 16.63 2.51
N LEU A 153 3.05 16.12 2.28
CA LEU A 153 2.65 15.56 1.00
C LEU A 153 2.75 16.57 -0.14
N LYS A 154 2.21 17.78 0.06
CA LYS A 154 2.28 18.88 -0.91
C LYS A 154 3.73 19.24 -1.24
N ARG A 155 4.61 19.32 -0.23
CA ARG A 155 6.05 19.54 -0.41
C ARG A 155 6.69 18.42 -1.25
N LEU A 156 6.36 17.14 -0.97
CA LEU A 156 6.93 16.00 -1.70
C LEU A 156 6.45 15.95 -3.15
N ILE A 157 5.18 16.26 -3.43
CA ILE A 157 4.62 16.37 -4.78
C ILE A 157 5.39 17.44 -5.58
N ARG A 158 5.56 18.62 -5.00
CA ARG A 158 6.25 19.77 -5.61
C ARG A 158 7.74 19.52 -5.92
N ARG A 159 8.35 18.51 -5.31
CA ARG A 159 9.71 18.08 -5.71
C ARG A 159 9.76 17.52 -7.14
N LYS A 160 8.65 16.97 -7.63
CA LYS A 160 8.57 16.34 -8.96
C LYS A 160 7.68 17.09 -9.94
N ILE A 161 6.63 17.72 -9.48
CA ILE A 161 5.64 18.41 -10.28
C ILE A 161 5.77 19.91 -10.05
N LYS A 162 5.67 20.70 -11.14
CA LYS A 162 5.64 22.16 -11.10
C LYS A 162 4.44 22.78 -11.85
N ASP A 163 3.54 21.94 -12.37
CA ASP A 163 2.31 22.32 -13.04
C ASP A 163 1.33 22.87 -12.00
N GLU A 164 1.15 24.19 -11.98
CA GLU A 164 0.39 24.90 -10.93
C GLU A 164 -1.08 24.52 -10.95
N ASP A 165 -1.66 24.24 -12.11
CA ASP A 165 -3.05 23.85 -12.22
C ASP A 165 -3.28 22.43 -11.70
N LEU A 166 -2.35 21.52 -11.97
CA LEU A 166 -2.35 20.20 -11.37
C LEU A 166 -2.11 20.25 -9.86
N LEU A 167 -1.20 21.12 -9.40
CA LEU A 167 -0.94 21.31 -7.98
C LEU A 167 -2.18 21.82 -7.25
N TRP A 168 -2.93 22.76 -7.86
CA TRP A 168 -4.23 23.22 -7.34
C TRP A 168 -5.20 22.04 -7.13
N LEU A 169 -5.36 21.16 -8.15
CA LEU A 169 -6.27 20.02 -8.04
C LEU A 169 -5.84 19.00 -6.97
N LEU A 170 -4.53 18.73 -6.90
CA LEU A 170 -3.99 17.81 -5.89
C LEU A 170 -4.13 18.39 -4.47
N ASP A 171 -3.93 19.68 -4.30
CA ASP A 171 -4.12 20.38 -3.02
C ASP A 171 -5.60 20.34 -2.59
N GLU A 172 -6.54 20.60 -3.51
CA GLU A 172 -7.98 20.48 -3.25
C GLU A 172 -8.35 19.06 -2.77
N ILE A 173 -7.83 18.02 -3.41
CA ILE A 173 -8.10 16.64 -3.02
C ILE A 173 -7.45 16.29 -1.67
N ILE A 174 -6.23 16.76 -1.41
CA ILE A 174 -5.54 16.49 -0.15
C ILE A 174 -6.24 17.20 1.01
N ASP A 175 -6.61 18.47 0.83
CA ASP A 175 -7.24 19.29 1.88
C ASP A 175 -8.72 18.95 2.13
N SER A 176 -9.35 18.19 1.22
CA SER A 176 -10.75 17.79 1.35
C SER A 176 -11.04 16.95 2.59
N ALA A 177 -10.04 16.25 3.13
CA ALA A 177 -10.17 15.42 4.33
C ALA A 177 -9.13 15.83 5.37
N SER A 178 -9.59 16.35 6.51
CA SER A 178 -8.76 16.57 7.69
C SER A 178 -9.21 15.66 8.82
N MET A 179 -8.27 15.12 9.57
CA MET A 179 -8.51 14.07 10.56
C MET A 179 -7.87 14.42 11.89
N ASP A 180 -8.52 13.97 12.98
CA ASP A 180 -7.89 13.95 14.30
C ASP A 180 -6.82 12.82 14.40
N ASP A 181 -6.13 12.78 15.54
CA ASP A 181 -5.15 11.74 15.81
C ASP A 181 -5.75 10.31 15.86
N ALA A 182 -7.06 10.18 16.00
CA ALA A 182 -7.75 8.90 15.94
C ALA A 182 -8.10 8.47 14.50
N GLY A 183 -7.97 9.37 13.53
CA GLY A 183 -8.37 9.16 12.14
C GLY A 183 -9.85 9.42 11.90
N ARG A 184 -10.52 10.18 12.79
CA ARG A 184 -11.91 10.62 12.62
C ARG A 184 -11.92 11.96 11.87
N PRO A 185 -12.93 12.21 11.04
CA PRO A 185 -13.03 13.49 10.33
C PRO A 185 -13.19 14.65 11.33
N LEU A 186 -12.47 15.74 11.08
CA LEU A 186 -12.68 16.99 11.80
C LEU A 186 -13.97 17.63 11.34
N THR A 187 -14.73 18.20 12.28
CA THR A 187 -15.88 19.06 11.98
C THR A 187 -15.41 20.40 11.42
N GLU A 188 -16.29 21.16 10.78
CA GLU A 188 -15.95 22.50 10.30
C GLU A 188 -15.56 23.44 11.45
N ALA A 189 -16.13 23.25 12.64
CA ALA A 189 -15.75 23.99 13.83
C ALA A 189 -14.32 23.63 14.30
N ASP A 190 -13.96 22.34 14.27
CA ASP A 190 -12.60 21.87 14.61
C ASP A 190 -11.57 22.40 13.59
N LYS A 191 -11.90 22.39 12.30
CA LYS A 191 -11.02 22.93 11.24
C LYS A 191 -10.80 24.43 11.41
N ALA A 192 -11.83 25.18 11.77
CA ALA A 192 -11.73 26.63 11.98
C ALA A 192 -10.84 27.00 13.18
N GLN A 193 -10.68 26.10 14.16
CA GLN A 193 -9.84 26.28 15.34
C GLN A 193 -8.44 25.70 15.19
N SER A 194 -8.20 24.84 14.18
CA SER A 194 -6.90 24.22 13.93
C SER A 194 -6.03 25.08 13.02
N ASP A 195 -4.71 25.00 13.20
CA ASP A 195 -3.76 25.58 12.25
C ASP A 195 -3.83 24.79 10.94
N PRO A 196 -4.11 25.42 9.79
CA PRO A 196 -4.08 24.76 8.48
C PRO A 196 -2.75 24.03 8.18
N GLU A 197 -1.63 24.54 8.73
CA GLU A 197 -0.32 23.91 8.61
C GLU A 197 -0.23 22.56 9.35
N ASP A 198 -1.10 22.35 10.32
CA ASP A 198 -1.21 21.10 11.08
C ASP A 198 -2.21 20.10 10.50
N ALA A 199 -2.88 20.47 9.41
CA ALA A 199 -3.81 19.57 8.73
C ALA A 199 -3.16 18.22 8.38
N GLN A 200 -3.86 17.14 8.70
CA GLN A 200 -3.37 15.78 8.50
C GLN A 200 -4.48 14.81 8.10
N GLY A 201 -4.06 13.69 7.56
CA GLY A 201 -4.92 12.56 7.23
C GLY A 201 -5.15 12.38 5.74
N ILE A 202 -5.01 11.14 5.30
CA ILE A 202 -5.36 10.71 3.94
C ILE A 202 -6.49 9.71 4.03
N PRO A 203 -7.58 9.89 3.28
CA PRO A 203 -8.75 9.01 3.31
C PRO A 203 -8.43 7.59 2.89
N ILE A 204 -8.72 6.61 3.76
CA ILE A 204 -8.66 5.20 3.40
C ILE A 204 -9.87 4.84 2.53
N GLY A 205 -9.63 4.20 1.39
CA GLY A 205 -10.68 3.75 0.47
C GLY A 205 -10.66 4.42 -0.90
N ASN A 206 -9.86 5.46 -1.08
CA ASN A 206 -9.72 6.17 -2.34
C ASN A 206 -8.48 5.74 -3.13
N TYR A 207 -8.59 5.75 -4.46
CA TYR A 207 -7.53 5.26 -5.34
C TYR A 207 -6.24 6.09 -5.23
N LEU A 208 -6.35 7.41 -5.28
CA LEU A 208 -5.21 8.33 -5.17
C LEU A 208 -4.48 8.20 -3.82
N SER A 209 -5.20 7.96 -2.74
CA SER A 209 -4.63 7.89 -1.38
C SER A 209 -3.52 6.85 -1.23
N GLN A 210 -3.63 5.73 -1.94
CA GLN A 210 -2.63 4.66 -1.89
C GLN A 210 -1.30 5.09 -2.52
N TYR A 211 -1.36 5.88 -3.59
CA TYR A 211 -0.18 6.42 -4.26
C TYR A 211 0.43 7.60 -3.49
N LEU A 212 -0.40 8.42 -2.85
CA LEU A 212 0.07 9.46 -1.93
C LEU A 212 0.83 8.87 -0.74
N ALA A 213 0.36 7.74 -0.20
CA ALA A 213 1.06 7.02 0.85
C ALA A 213 2.43 6.51 0.38
N ASN A 214 2.51 5.86 -0.78
CA ASN A 214 3.79 5.45 -1.36
C ASN A 214 4.71 6.65 -1.64
N LEU A 215 4.15 7.77 -2.10
CA LEU A 215 4.93 9.00 -2.36
C LEU A 215 5.47 9.60 -1.05
N CYS A 216 4.72 9.50 0.04
CA CYS A 216 5.18 9.93 1.37
C CYS A 216 6.49 9.23 1.75
N PHE A 217 6.59 7.92 1.53
CA PHE A 217 7.80 7.16 1.83
C PHE A 217 8.87 7.20 0.74
N CYS A 218 8.55 7.65 -0.46
CA CYS A 218 9.42 7.55 -1.63
C CYS A 218 10.84 8.09 -1.39
N TYR A 219 10.96 9.33 -0.94
CA TYR A 219 12.27 9.96 -0.73
C TYR A 219 13.00 9.42 0.50
N PHE A 220 12.27 8.98 1.51
CA PHE A 220 12.81 8.22 2.63
C PHE A 220 13.43 6.89 2.16
N MET A 221 12.74 6.17 1.28
CA MET A 221 13.27 4.91 0.72
C MET A 221 14.46 5.12 -0.20
N HIS A 222 14.55 6.24 -0.92
CA HIS A 222 15.78 6.63 -1.63
C HIS A 222 16.94 6.85 -0.66
N TRP A 223 16.72 7.62 0.40
CA TRP A 223 17.73 7.82 1.45
C TRP A 223 18.17 6.50 2.10
N VAL A 224 17.22 5.60 2.38
CA VAL A 224 17.53 4.25 2.91
C VAL A 224 18.45 3.47 1.97
N ASN A 225 18.16 3.49 0.66
CA ASN A 225 18.93 2.71 -0.31
C ASN A 225 20.32 3.31 -0.60
N GLU A 226 20.42 4.62 -0.59
CA GLU A 226 21.61 5.34 -1.07
C GLU A 226 22.58 5.69 0.06
N GLN A 227 22.07 6.03 1.25
CA GLN A 227 22.88 6.67 2.31
C GLN A 227 22.93 5.88 3.61
N LEU A 228 21.83 5.21 4.02
CA LEU A 228 21.70 4.61 5.35
C LEU A 228 22.88 3.72 5.74
N ALA A 229 23.32 2.83 4.85
CA ALA A 229 24.38 1.88 5.17
C ALA A 229 25.75 2.55 5.38
N GLU A 230 26.04 3.67 4.72
CA GLU A 230 27.26 4.44 4.94
C GLU A 230 27.18 5.20 6.28
N ILE A 231 26.05 5.84 6.57
CA ILE A 231 25.84 6.52 7.86
C ILE A 231 25.95 5.54 9.02
N VAL A 232 25.41 4.33 8.90
CA VAL A 232 25.56 3.28 9.94
C VAL A 232 27.01 2.85 10.11
N LYS A 233 27.77 2.72 9.00
CA LYS A 233 29.21 2.41 9.05
C LYS A 233 29.96 3.46 9.85
N GLU A 234 29.72 4.73 9.58
CA GLU A 234 30.36 5.84 10.30
C GLU A 234 29.95 5.88 11.78
N ALA A 235 28.65 5.80 12.07
CA ALA A 235 28.11 5.85 13.43
C ALA A 235 28.66 4.73 14.33
N LEU A 236 28.82 3.54 13.78
CA LEU A 236 29.34 2.36 14.49
C LEU A 236 30.87 2.18 14.33
N ARG A 237 31.55 3.08 13.61
CA ARG A 237 32.99 3.01 13.31
C ARG A 237 33.41 1.66 12.70
N LEU A 238 32.59 1.14 11.80
CA LEU A 238 32.86 -0.14 11.13
C LEU A 238 33.95 0.02 10.05
N THR A 239 34.80 -0.97 9.89
CA THR A 239 35.80 -0.99 8.82
C THR A 239 35.20 -1.21 7.45
N VAL A 240 34.10 -1.98 7.38
CA VAL A 240 33.39 -2.32 6.15
C VAL A 240 31.94 -1.85 6.22
N LYS A 241 31.41 -1.42 5.09
CA LYS A 241 30.00 -1.04 4.95
C LYS A 241 29.10 -2.25 5.24
N PRO A 242 28.14 -2.13 6.20
CA PRO A 242 27.26 -3.23 6.53
C PRO A 242 26.30 -3.53 5.38
N HIS A 243 26.04 -4.82 5.15
CA HIS A 243 25.01 -5.24 4.23
C HIS A 243 23.63 -5.04 4.87
N ILE A 244 22.91 -4.03 4.41
CA ILE A 244 21.57 -3.68 4.87
C ILE A 244 20.61 -3.79 3.68
N GLU A 245 19.58 -4.61 3.83
CA GLU A 245 18.49 -4.75 2.87
C GLU A 245 17.18 -4.30 3.47
N CYS A 246 16.21 -3.92 2.65
CA CYS A 246 14.89 -3.51 3.14
C CYS A 246 13.76 -3.88 2.17
N THR A 247 12.54 -3.93 2.69
CA THR A 247 11.30 -3.99 1.90
C THR A 247 10.23 -3.11 2.55
N GLU A 248 9.43 -2.47 1.73
CA GLU A 248 8.31 -1.62 2.12
C GLU A 248 7.02 -2.14 1.50
N TYR A 249 6.04 -2.41 2.34
CA TYR A 249 4.68 -2.73 1.93
C TYR A 249 3.69 -1.84 2.67
N ALA A 250 3.39 -0.68 2.11
CA ALA A 250 2.66 0.41 2.76
C ALA A 250 3.36 0.85 4.06
N ASP A 251 2.69 0.75 5.20
CA ASP A 251 3.20 1.09 6.53
C ASP A 251 4.03 -0.01 7.20
N ASP A 252 4.10 -1.21 6.62
CA ASP A 252 4.84 -2.37 7.16
C ASP A 252 6.22 -2.44 6.47
N ILE A 253 7.27 -1.96 7.16
CA ILE A 253 8.63 -1.87 6.62
C ILE A 253 9.54 -2.84 7.37
N THR A 254 10.41 -3.53 6.64
CA THR A 254 11.37 -4.47 7.22
C THR A 254 12.79 -4.15 6.77
N PHE A 255 13.75 -4.29 7.69
CA PHE A 255 15.18 -4.17 7.44
C PHE A 255 15.88 -5.46 7.83
N TYR A 256 16.94 -5.78 7.12
CA TYR A 256 17.70 -7.02 7.29
C TYR A 256 19.18 -6.71 7.38
N ALA A 257 19.89 -7.35 8.33
CA ALA A 257 21.34 -7.21 8.50
C ALA A 257 21.95 -8.45 9.19
N GLU A 258 23.27 -8.52 9.18
CA GLU A 258 24.03 -9.59 9.85
C GLU A 258 24.12 -9.43 11.38
N SER A 259 23.80 -8.25 11.93
CA SER A 259 23.96 -7.90 13.34
C SER A 259 22.77 -7.15 13.91
N LYS A 260 22.40 -7.48 15.14
CA LYS A 260 21.42 -6.70 15.92
C LYS A 260 21.88 -5.27 16.18
N THR A 261 23.16 -5.07 16.43
CA THR A 261 23.76 -3.74 16.68
C THR A 261 23.53 -2.82 15.49
N VAL A 262 23.78 -3.33 14.28
CA VAL A 262 23.50 -2.61 13.03
C VAL A 262 22.00 -2.24 12.95
N LEU A 263 21.08 -3.17 13.24
CA LEU A 263 19.65 -2.89 13.19
C LEU A 263 19.16 -1.92 14.27
N HIS A 264 19.80 -1.88 15.44
CA HIS A 264 19.51 -0.87 16.45
C HIS A 264 19.92 0.53 15.99
N GLU A 265 21.08 0.66 15.34
CA GLU A 265 21.49 1.95 14.78
C GLU A 265 20.61 2.35 13.59
N VAL A 266 20.24 1.40 12.71
CA VAL A 266 19.22 1.61 11.67
C VAL A 266 17.95 2.18 12.28
N LEU A 267 17.41 1.55 13.33
CA LEU A 267 16.17 2.00 14.00
C LEU A 267 16.29 3.44 14.53
N LYS A 268 17.42 3.79 15.13
CA LYS A 268 17.66 5.14 15.62
C LYS A 268 17.65 6.17 14.49
N LEU A 269 18.36 5.89 13.41
CA LEU A 269 18.47 6.80 12.27
C LEU A 269 17.15 6.95 11.50
N ILE A 270 16.42 5.86 11.27
CA ILE A 270 15.12 5.93 10.57
C ILE A 270 14.05 6.63 11.39
N ARG A 271 14.09 6.57 12.75
CA ARG A 271 13.20 7.36 13.60
C ARG A 271 13.35 8.85 13.32
N VAL A 272 14.58 9.35 13.37
CA VAL A 272 14.88 10.76 13.09
C VAL A 272 14.36 11.15 11.72
N GLN A 273 14.65 10.36 10.67
CA GLN A 273 14.22 10.66 9.32
C GLN A 273 12.68 10.64 9.14
N LEU A 274 11.99 9.73 9.82
CA LEU A 274 10.53 9.65 9.76
C LEU A 274 9.87 10.77 10.57
N GLU A 275 10.37 11.08 11.76
CA GLU A 275 9.79 12.11 12.64
C GLU A 275 10.06 13.52 12.08
N ASP A 276 11.31 13.84 11.78
CA ASP A 276 11.71 15.18 11.33
C ASP A 276 11.34 15.42 9.86
N GLY A 277 11.52 14.41 9.01
CA GLY A 277 11.28 14.53 7.58
C GLY A 277 9.82 14.41 7.16
N LEU A 278 9.07 13.51 7.80
CA LEU A 278 7.71 13.12 7.40
C LEU A 278 6.66 13.35 8.49
N SER A 279 7.06 13.73 9.70
CA SER A 279 6.17 13.83 10.88
C SER A 279 5.46 12.52 11.23
N LEU A 280 6.09 11.38 10.93
CA LEU A 280 5.56 10.04 11.17
C LEU A 280 6.30 9.34 12.30
N LYS A 281 5.57 8.61 13.15
CA LYS A 281 6.13 7.90 14.30
C LYS A 281 6.09 6.39 14.12
N ILE A 282 7.18 5.71 14.46
CA ILE A 282 7.23 4.25 14.54
C ILE A 282 6.46 3.80 15.80
N LYS A 283 5.68 2.71 15.69
CA LYS A 283 5.04 2.08 16.86
C LYS A 283 6.09 1.51 17.81
N ASP A 284 5.83 1.56 19.12
CA ASP A 284 6.74 1.07 20.15
C ASP A 284 6.93 -0.46 20.14
N ASN A 285 6.02 -1.20 19.50
CA ASN A 285 6.06 -2.66 19.36
C ASN A 285 6.91 -3.15 18.18
N TYR A 286 7.85 -2.33 17.69
CA TYR A 286 8.84 -2.78 16.71
C TYR A 286 9.60 -4.03 17.22
N GLN A 287 10.20 -4.78 16.30
CA GLN A 287 10.79 -6.06 16.65
C GLN A 287 12.13 -6.24 15.95
N ILE A 288 13.18 -6.59 16.74
CA ILE A 288 14.48 -7.02 16.20
C ILE A 288 14.71 -8.45 16.66
N PHE A 289 14.92 -9.37 15.72
CA PHE A 289 15.07 -10.80 16.03
C PHE A 289 15.91 -11.53 14.99
N PRO A 290 16.57 -12.64 15.37
CA PRO A 290 17.18 -13.55 14.42
C PRO A 290 16.11 -14.30 13.63
N VAL A 291 16.29 -14.40 12.30
CA VAL A 291 15.40 -15.18 11.44
C VAL A 291 15.72 -16.66 11.58
N ALA A 292 14.76 -17.46 12.05
CA ALA A 292 14.89 -18.89 12.26
C ALA A 292 15.18 -19.64 10.95
N LYS A 293 15.93 -20.75 11.00
CA LYS A 293 16.20 -21.62 9.86
C LYS A 293 14.90 -22.23 9.31
N ASN A 294 14.12 -22.83 10.18
CA ASN A 294 12.83 -23.46 9.88
C ASN A 294 11.89 -23.40 11.09
N ARG A 295 10.71 -24.02 10.99
CA ARG A 295 9.70 -24.00 12.04
C ARG A 295 10.08 -24.70 13.37
N TYR A 296 11.15 -25.46 13.37
CA TYR A 296 11.64 -26.20 14.55
C TYR A 296 12.82 -25.51 15.23
N ASP A 297 13.41 -24.51 14.59
CA ASP A 297 14.51 -23.72 15.14
C ASP A 297 14.01 -22.85 16.30
N ARG A 298 14.62 -23.04 17.49
CA ARG A 298 14.28 -22.31 18.71
C ARG A 298 15.17 -21.08 18.95
N HIS A 299 16.23 -20.89 18.16
CA HIS A 299 17.17 -19.77 18.30
C HIS A 299 16.75 -18.51 17.55
N GLY A 300 15.71 -18.61 16.77
CA GLY A 300 15.13 -17.53 16.01
C GLY A 300 13.60 -17.64 15.92
N ARG A 301 13.03 -16.78 15.11
CA ARG A 301 11.60 -16.88 14.78
C ARG A 301 11.34 -16.55 13.32
N ALA A 302 10.19 -16.97 12.81
CA ALA A 302 9.75 -16.63 11.48
C ALA A 302 9.48 -15.12 11.36
N LEU A 303 9.84 -14.53 10.25
CA LEU A 303 9.32 -13.24 9.84
C LEU A 303 7.88 -13.41 9.33
N ASP A 304 6.91 -12.88 10.06
CA ASP A 304 5.50 -12.81 9.64
C ASP A 304 5.26 -11.52 8.86
N TYR A 305 5.24 -11.62 7.53
CA TYR A 305 5.17 -10.48 6.63
C TYR A 305 4.36 -10.82 5.36
N VAL A 306 3.62 -9.86 4.84
CA VAL A 306 2.79 -9.96 3.62
C VAL A 306 2.04 -11.28 3.46
N GLY A 307 1.50 -11.83 4.55
CA GLY A 307 0.69 -13.05 4.53
C GLY A 307 1.45 -14.37 4.57
N TYR A 308 2.79 -14.32 4.66
CA TYR A 308 3.65 -15.49 4.80
C TYR A 308 4.43 -15.45 6.12
N LYS A 309 4.92 -16.63 6.53
CA LYS A 309 5.96 -16.82 7.53
C LYS A 309 7.24 -17.25 6.83
N PHE A 310 8.21 -16.35 6.77
CA PHE A 310 9.52 -16.59 6.18
C PHE A 310 10.48 -17.14 7.23
N PHE A 311 11.15 -18.17 6.85
CA PHE A 311 12.31 -18.77 7.51
C PHE A 311 13.48 -18.71 6.54
N ARG A 312 14.68 -19.05 6.99
CA ARG A 312 15.85 -19.07 6.10
C ARG A 312 15.77 -20.16 5.03
N GLU A 313 15.18 -21.30 5.39
CA GLU A 313 15.10 -22.51 4.53
C GLU A 313 13.66 -22.85 4.11
N GLN A 314 12.66 -22.11 4.61
CA GLN A 314 11.26 -22.46 4.40
C GLN A 314 10.38 -21.22 4.37
N LYS A 315 9.34 -21.23 3.54
CA LYS A 315 8.29 -20.22 3.50
C LYS A 315 6.92 -20.87 3.63
N LEU A 316 6.16 -20.52 4.66
CA LEU A 316 4.82 -21.05 4.93
C LEU A 316 3.75 -19.98 4.80
N MET A 317 2.53 -20.39 4.45
CA MET A 317 1.36 -19.50 4.58
C MET A 317 1.15 -19.10 6.03
N ARG A 318 0.70 -17.85 6.27
CA ARG A 318 0.22 -17.40 7.59
C ARG A 318 -0.93 -18.30 8.07
N LYS A 319 -0.93 -18.61 9.36
CA LYS A 319 -1.91 -19.55 9.95
C LYS A 319 -3.36 -19.16 9.65
N SER A 320 -3.72 -17.88 9.72
CA SER A 320 -5.08 -17.39 9.43
C SER A 320 -5.48 -17.65 7.97
N ILE A 321 -4.59 -17.39 7.01
CA ILE A 321 -4.82 -17.65 5.58
C ILE A 321 -5.00 -19.14 5.35
N LYS A 322 -4.12 -19.98 5.93
CA LYS A 322 -4.24 -21.44 5.85
C LYS A 322 -5.58 -21.94 6.40
N GLN A 323 -5.98 -21.46 7.59
CA GLN A 323 -7.24 -21.86 8.21
C GLN A 323 -8.46 -21.48 7.37
N ASN A 324 -8.49 -20.25 6.84
CA ASN A 324 -9.58 -19.80 5.98
C ASN A 324 -9.65 -20.64 4.69
N PHE A 325 -8.51 -20.96 4.11
CA PHE A 325 -8.47 -21.86 2.95
C PHE A 325 -9.00 -23.25 3.28
N CYS A 326 -8.57 -23.85 4.39
CA CYS A 326 -9.08 -25.16 4.83
C CYS A 326 -10.59 -25.14 5.08
N ARG A 327 -11.12 -24.08 5.71
CA ARG A 327 -12.57 -23.93 5.95
C ARG A 327 -13.35 -23.84 4.65
N GLU A 328 -12.88 -23.03 3.70
CA GLU A 328 -13.54 -22.90 2.40
C GLU A 328 -13.52 -24.21 1.61
N ALA A 329 -12.36 -24.88 1.55
CA ALA A 329 -12.25 -26.18 0.88
C ALA A 329 -13.18 -27.23 1.54
N ALA A 330 -13.26 -27.26 2.88
CA ALA A 330 -14.18 -28.16 3.60
C ALA A 330 -15.64 -27.84 3.28
N ARG A 331 -16.01 -26.54 3.24
CA ARG A 331 -17.37 -26.10 2.88
C ARG A 331 -17.75 -26.54 1.47
N LEU A 332 -16.83 -26.36 0.50
CA LEU A 332 -17.05 -26.78 -0.88
C LEU A 332 -17.14 -28.30 -1.02
N ASN A 333 -16.33 -29.05 -0.26
CA ASN A 333 -16.31 -30.51 -0.30
C ASN A 333 -17.55 -31.16 0.31
N LYS A 334 -18.26 -30.48 1.23
CA LYS A 334 -19.48 -30.96 1.90
C LYS A 334 -20.78 -30.64 1.13
N ARG A 335 -20.71 -29.93 -0.01
CA ARG A 335 -21.91 -29.60 -0.79
C ARG A 335 -22.53 -30.86 -1.36
N GLU A 336 -23.84 -31.02 -1.19
CA GLU A 336 -24.63 -32.10 -1.80
C GLU A 336 -24.64 -32.00 -3.32
N ASN A 337 -24.81 -30.77 -3.84
CA ASN A 337 -24.70 -30.46 -5.27
C ASN A 337 -23.28 -29.94 -5.56
N PRO A 338 -22.42 -30.74 -6.22
CA PRO A 338 -21.06 -30.33 -6.57
C PRO A 338 -21.10 -29.15 -7.53
N LEU A 339 -20.19 -28.21 -7.31
CA LEU A 339 -19.99 -27.11 -8.25
C LEU A 339 -19.44 -27.61 -9.59
N SER A 340 -19.75 -26.88 -10.65
CA SER A 340 -19.02 -27.03 -11.90
C SER A 340 -17.53 -26.76 -11.68
N GLU A 341 -16.66 -27.33 -12.53
CA GLU A 341 -15.21 -27.12 -12.47
C GLU A 341 -14.84 -25.64 -12.46
N LYS A 342 -15.49 -24.85 -13.33
CA LYS A 342 -15.29 -23.40 -13.41
C LYS A 342 -15.63 -22.70 -12.09
N ALA A 343 -16.77 -23.01 -11.49
CA ALA A 343 -17.21 -22.40 -10.24
C ALA A 343 -16.33 -22.83 -9.06
N TYR A 344 -15.92 -24.11 -9.01
CA TYR A 344 -14.97 -24.60 -8.00
C TYR A 344 -13.63 -23.89 -8.11
N LYS A 345 -13.06 -23.78 -9.32
CA LYS A 345 -11.82 -23.06 -9.60
C LYS A 345 -11.91 -21.60 -9.14
N GLN A 346 -12.98 -20.90 -9.46
CA GLN A 346 -13.21 -19.52 -9.03
C GLN A 346 -13.23 -19.40 -7.50
N ALA A 347 -13.84 -20.34 -6.79
CA ALA A 347 -13.93 -20.33 -5.33
C ALA A 347 -12.58 -20.58 -4.64
N VAL A 348 -11.69 -21.44 -5.19
CA VAL A 348 -10.40 -21.79 -4.58
C VAL A 348 -9.23 -20.96 -5.11
N CYS A 349 -9.37 -20.35 -6.25
CA CYS A 349 -8.30 -19.60 -6.93
C CYS A 349 -7.62 -18.53 -6.03
N PRO A 350 -8.36 -17.76 -5.20
CA PRO A 350 -7.75 -16.80 -4.30
C PRO A 350 -6.73 -17.42 -3.31
N TRP A 351 -6.95 -18.67 -2.94
CA TRP A 351 -6.10 -19.40 -1.98
C TRP A 351 -4.96 -20.16 -2.64
N PHE A 352 -5.16 -20.56 -3.90
CA PHE A 352 -4.18 -21.32 -4.66
C PHE A 352 -2.87 -20.56 -4.85
N GLY A 353 -2.95 -19.26 -5.14
CA GLY A 353 -1.76 -18.40 -5.25
C GLY A 353 -0.89 -18.45 -3.99
N TRP A 354 -1.50 -18.39 -2.80
CA TRP A 354 -0.79 -18.48 -1.52
C TRP A 354 -0.06 -19.81 -1.35
N ALA A 355 -0.73 -20.92 -1.66
CA ALA A 355 -0.15 -22.25 -1.54
C ALA A 355 0.96 -22.50 -2.58
N LYS A 356 0.77 -22.03 -3.82
CA LYS A 356 1.74 -22.18 -4.92
C LYS A 356 3.06 -21.47 -4.62
N HIS A 357 2.99 -20.30 -3.98
CA HIS A 357 4.15 -19.46 -3.66
C HIS A 357 4.74 -19.72 -2.26
N SER A 358 4.41 -20.85 -1.64
CA SER A 358 4.95 -21.29 -0.35
C SER A 358 5.23 -22.79 -0.34
N ASP A 359 5.97 -23.26 0.67
CA ASP A 359 6.22 -24.68 0.90
C ASP A 359 4.98 -25.42 1.46
N SER A 360 3.80 -24.95 1.09
CA SER A 360 2.51 -25.51 1.49
C SER A 360 1.80 -26.28 0.38
N ARG A 361 2.51 -26.64 -0.70
CA ARG A 361 1.92 -27.35 -1.86
C ARG A 361 1.26 -28.67 -1.49
N HIS A 362 1.83 -29.42 -0.52
CA HIS A 362 1.24 -30.67 -0.04
C HIS A 362 -0.17 -30.46 0.55
N LEU A 363 -0.46 -29.25 1.08
CA LEU A 363 -1.78 -28.92 1.59
C LEU A 363 -2.86 -28.99 0.51
N LEU A 364 -2.53 -28.58 -0.72
CA LEU A 364 -3.45 -28.67 -1.86
C LEU A 364 -3.88 -30.12 -2.09
N LYS A 365 -2.94 -31.06 -2.07
CA LYS A 365 -3.21 -32.50 -2.24
C LYS A 365 -4.12 -33.07 -1.15
N THR A 366 -4.03 -32.52 0.08
CA THR A 366 -4.77 -33.01 1.23
C THR A 366 -6.21 -32.47 1.29
N ILE A 367 -6.41 -31.18 0.95
CA ILE A 367 -7.70 -30.51 1.18
C ILE A 367 -8.58 -30.40 -0.05
N ILE A 368 -8.03 -30.51 -1.25
CA ILE A 368 -8.78 -30.45 -2.50
C ILE A 368 -9.13 -31.88 -2.95
N LYS A 369 -10.42 -32.11 -3.25
CA LYS A 369 -10.84 -33.42 -3.75
C LYS A 369 -10.09 -33.78 -5.05
N GLN A 370 -9.67 -35.03 -5.17
CA GLN A 370 -8.84 -35.53 -6.28
C GLN A 370 -9.43 -35.21 -7.66
N LYS A 371 -10.77 -35.26 -7.82
CA LYS A 371 -11.46 -34.92 -9.08
C LYS A 371 -11.24 -33.48 -9.57
N TYR A 372 -10.85 -32.56 -8.65
CA TYR A 372 -10.59 -31.15 -8.97
C TYR A 372 -9.10 -30.82 -9.01
N TYR A 373 -8.22 -31.77 -8.68
CA TYR A 373 -6.78 -31.52 -8.56
C TYR A 373 -6.12 -31.19 -9.90
N GLY A 374 -6.57 -31.81 -10.99
CA GLY A 374 -6.04 -31.56 -12.34
C GLY A 374 -6.45 -30.22 -12.96
N ILE A 375 -7.37 -29.48 -12.31
CA ILE A 375 -7.91 -28.21 -12.81
C ILE A 375 -7.12 -27.01 -12.26
N LEU A 376 -6.33 -27.20 -11.21
CA LEU A 376 -5.53 -26.21 -10.51
C LEU A 376 -4.07 -26.26 -10.92
#